data_8c763df8f82a96fea1e190c017f6879e
#
_entry.id   8c763df8f82a96fea1e190c017f6879e
#
_cell.length_a   1.000
_cell.length_b   1.000
_cell.length_c   1.000
_cell.angle_alpha   90.00
_cell.angle_beta   90.00
_cell.angle_gamma   90.00
#
_symmetry.space_group_name_H-M   'P 1'
#
loop_
_entity.id
_entity.type
_entity.pdbx_description
1 polymer ?
#
loop_
_entity_poly.entity_id
_entity_poly.type
_entity_poly.pdbx_seq_one_letter_code
_entity_poly.pdbx_strand_id
1 'polypeptide(L)'
;MHVWQSHLGENVAFDPLYHTNPRHEIMSFLRDPPGTVLDIGCGGGMTGQLIKRKFPGTPVIGIEINAHAAEHARQHLDHVVCAGIDDVDLARDAPGYTVSTVLLLDVLEHIYDPWRALQRVAGWLAPETRVLASVPNVRNLATLSELAGGRFDYAPNGVLDITHVRFFTRSSLRDLFEQTGFEVRGLEPLTQPAFIDPAIVHRRPGRIETRSLGIQYRSFEDLEDLYALQYVIDARSRGAARSSA
;
A
#
# COMPACT_ATOMS: atom_id res chain seq x y z
N MET A 1 11.35 -17.35 20.39
CA MET A 1 10.77 -17.81 19.10
C MET A 1 11.35 -16.90 18.04
N HIS A 2 11.85 -17.43 16.92
CA HIS A 2 12.40 -16.58 15.86
C HIS A 2 11.25 -15.98 15.03
N VAL A 3 11.44 -14.76 14.50
CA VAL A 3 10.40 -14.02 13.74
C VAL A 3 9.79 -14.86 12.61
N TRP A 4 10.61 -15.62 11.88
CA TRP A 4 10.14 -16.46 10.79
C TRP A 4 9.18 -17.58 11.20
N GLN A 5 9.28 -18.07 12.46
CA GLN A 5 8.43 -19.15 12.94
C GLN A 5 6.99 -18.70 13.21
N SER A 6 6.79 -17.43 13.48
CA SER A 6 5.46 -16.87 13.76
C SER A 6 4.79 -16.20 12.53
N HIS A 7 5.55 -15.86 11.48
CA HIS A 7 5.07 -15.07 10.35
C HIS A 7 5.16 -15.80 9.00
N LEU A 8 5.96 -16.87 8.91
CA LEU A 8 6.10 -17.67 7.68
C LEU A 8 5.58 -19.09 7.97
N GLY A 9 4.36 -19.39 7.64
CA GLY A 9 3.78 -20.73 7.79
C GLY A 9 2.48 -20.86 7.03
N GLU A 10 2.10 -22.11 6.71
CA GLU A 10 0.85 -22.42 5.99
C GLU A 10 -0.43 -22.01 6.77
N ASN A 11 -0.28 -21.74 8.07
CA ASN A 11 -1.36 -21.30 8.96
C ASN A 11 -0.96 -20.01 9.68
N VAL A 12 -0.77 -18.91 8.93
CA VAL A 12 -0.67 -17.59 9.54
C VAL A 12 -2.00 -17.32 10.23
N ALA A 13 -2.00 -17.46 11.56
CA ALA A 13 -3.19 -17.24 12.36
C ALA A 13 -3.65 -15.78 12.19
N PHE A 14 -4.96 -15.56 12.25
CA PHE A 14 -5.50 -14.23 12.34
C PHE A 14 -4.87 -13.51 13.55
N ASP A 15 -4.07 -12.50 13.28
CA ASP A 15 -3.55 -11.58 14.30
C ASP A 15 -4.44 -10.33 14.31
N PRO A 16 -5.21 -10.10 15.41
CA PRO A 16 -6.05 -8.91 15.50
C PRO A 16 -5.27 -7.60 15.35
N LEU A 17 -4.04 -7.52 15.89
CA LEU A 17 -3.22 -6.30 15.80
C LEU A 17 -2.79 -6.00 14.37
N TYR A 18 -2.53 -7.03 13.58
CA TYR A 18 -2.13 -6.91 12.18
C TYR A 18 -3.35 -6.71 11.27
N HIS A 19 -4.34 -7.61 11.33
CA HIS A 19 -5.45 -7.64 10.38
C HIS A 19 -6.57 -6.64 10.68
N THR A 20 -6.64 -6.06 11.89
CA THR A 20 -7.67 -5.08 12.23
C THR A 20 -7.14 -3.66 12.43
N ASN A 21 -5.92 -3.38 11.96
CA ASN A 21 -5.36 -2.04 12.00
C ASN A 21 -5.96 -1.16 10.87
N PRO A 22 -6.82 -0.17 11.20
CA PRO A 22 -7.39 0.70 10.19
C PRO A 22 -6.34 1.70 9.70
N ARG A 23 -6.31 1.95 8.40
CA ARG A 23 -5.40 2.89 7.77
C ARG A 23 -5.95 4.31 7.86
N HIS A 24 -5.82 4.93 9.04
CA HIS A 24 -6.35 6.29 9.29
C HIS A 24 -5.75 7.33 8.36
N GLU A 25 -4.50 7.18 7.96
CA GLU A 25 -3.77 8.09 7.08
C GLU A 25 -4.42 8.24 5.71
N ILE A 26 -5.03 7.16 5.19
CA ILE A 26 -5.69 7.20 3.87
C ILE A 26 -6.92 8.12 3.87
N MET A 27 -7.50 8.39 5.03
CA MET A 27 -8.70 9.22 5.16
C MET A 27 -8.44 10.69 4.77
N SER A 28 -7.19 11.14 4.80
CA SER A 28 -6.80 12.48 4.33
C SER A 28 -6.82 12.60 2.80
N PHE A 29 -6.68 11.48 2.10
CA PHE A 29 -6.73 11.39 0.64
C PHE A 29 -8.17 11.23 0.12
N LEU A 30 -9.09 10.77 0.97
CA LEU A 30 -10.52 10.63 0.64
C LEU A 30 -11.29 11.88 1.13
N ARG A 31 -11.22 12.98 0.36
CA ARG A 31 -11.88 14.27 0.71
C ARG A 31 -13.37 14.24 0.38
N ASP A 32 -13.73 13.62 -0.74
CA ASP A 32 -15.08 13.49 -1.26
C ASP A 32 -15.55 12.03 -1.20
N PRO A 33 -16.88 11.76 -1.28
CA PRO A 33 -17.40 10.40 -1.33
C PRO A 33 -16.72 9.59 -2.45
N PRO A 34 -16.08 8.45 -2.13
CA PRO A 34 -15.23 7.73 -3.09
C PRO A 34 -16.02 6.91 -4.12
N GLY A 35 -17.36 6.90 -4.06
CA GLY A 35 -18.19 5.95 -4.80
C GLY A 35 -17.98 4.52 -4.28
N THR A 36 -18.23 3.51 -5.11
CA THR A 36 -17.98 2.12 -4.72
C THR A 36 -16.48 1.86 -4.56
N VAL A 37 -16.08 1.39 -3.39
CA VAL A 37 -14.69 1.10 -3.04
C VAL A 37 -14.40 -0.39 -3.17
N LEU A 38 -13.30 -0.73 -3.83
CA LEU A 38 -12.70 -2.05 -3.82
C LEU A 38 -11.43 -2.00 -2.97
N ASP A 39 -11.44 -2.67 -1.83
CA ASP A 39 -10.31 -2.74 -0.88
C ASP A 39 -9.60 -4.09 -1.04
N ILE A 40 -8.47 -4.08 -1.74
CA ILE A 40 -7.66 -5.27 -2.02
C ILE A 40 -6.66 -5.46 -0.88
N GLY A 41 -6.66 -6.65 -0.25
CA GLY A 41 -5.96 -6.90 1.00
C GLY A 41 -6.66 -6.20 2.16
N CYS A 42 -8.00 -6.31 2.22
CA CYS A 42 -8.81 -5.55 3.17
C CYS A 42 -8.62 -5.97 4.64
N GLY A 43 -7.87 -7.05 4.92
CA GLY A 43 -7.70 -7.58 6.26
C GLY A 43 -9.05 -7.87 6.92
N GLY A 44 -9.23 -7.42 8.16
CA GLY A 44 -10.49 -7.52 8.89
C GLY A 44 -11.55 -6.47 8.52
N GLY A 45 -11.35 -5.67 7.46
CA GLY A 45 -12.33 -4.72 6.93
C GLY A 45 -12.41 -3.38 7.67
N MET A 46 -11.45 -3.07 8.54
CA MET A 46 -11.52 -1.88 9.42
C MET A 46 -11.37 -0.57 8.65
N THR A 47 -10.55 -0.53 7.60
CA THR A 47 -10.41 0.65 6.73
C THR A 47 -11.73 0.92 6.00
N GLY A 48 -12.35 -0.11 5.42
CA GLY A 48 -13.66 0.00 4.81
C GLY A 48 -14.74 0.47 5.78
N GLN A 49 -14.71 0.00 7.03
CA GLN A 49 -15.61 0.49 8.09
C GLN A 49 -15.41 2.00 8.37
N LEU A 50 -14.16 2.48 8.42
CA LEU A 50 -13.87 3.92 8.56
C LEU A 50 -14.44 4.72 7.39
N ILE A 51 -14.29 4.22 6.16
CA ILE A 51 -14.83 4.87 4.96
C ILE A 51 -16.35 4.97 5.05
N LYS A 52 -17.04 3.87 5.42
CA LYS A 52 -18.51 3.85 5.57
C LYS A 52 -18.99 4.80 6.69
N ARG A 53 -18.20 4.97 7.76
CA ARG A 53 -18.51 5.96 8.83
C ARG A 53 -18.37 7.39 8.34
N LYS A 54 -17.31 7.69 7.56
CA LYS A 54 -17.08 9.05 7.02
C LYS A 54 -18.04 9.38 5.89
N PHE A 55 -18.39 8.40 5.06
CA PHE A 55 -19.24 8.53 3.88
C PHE A 55 -20.39 7.48 3.94
N PRO A 56 -21.45 7.75 4.71
CA PRO A 56 -22.57 6.82 4.83
C PRO A 56 -23.17 6.47 3.46
N GLY A 57 -23.48 5.19 3.25
CA GLY A 57 -24.01 4.69 1.98
C GLY A 57 -22.96 4.34 0.92
N THR A 58 -21.66 4.51 1.21
CA THR A 58 -20.58 4.04 0.34
C THR A 58 -20.51 2.51 0.35
N PRO A 59 -20.70 1.81 -0.78
CA PRO A 59 -20.46 0.38 -0.87
C PRO A 59 -18.96 0.09 -0.80
N VAL A 60 -18.57 -0.90 0.01
CA VAL A 60 -17.19 -1.36 0.12
C VAL A 60 -17.11 -2.87 -0.10
N ILE A 61 -16.31 -3.27 -1.08
CA ILE A 61 -16.02 -4.65 -1.44
C ILE A 61 -14.60 -4.95 -0.98
N GLY A 62 -14.39 -6.06 -0.26
CA GLY A 62 -13.07 -6.53 0.16
C GLY A 62 -12.60 -7.72 -0.67
N ILE A 63 -11.30 -7.78 -0.94
CA ILE A 63 -10.59 -8.99 -1.37
C ILE A 63 -9.56 -9.30 -0.29
N GLU A 64 -9.59 -10.52 0.24
CA GLU A 64 -8.67 -10.94 1.31
C GLU A 64 -8.32 -12.42 1.18
N ILE A 65 -7.02 -12.72 1.23
CA ILE A 65 -6.54 -14.10 1.08
C ILE A 65 -6.65 -14.91 2.38
N ASN A 66 -6.53 -14.25 3.53
CA ASN A 66 -6.66 -14.91 4.82
C ASN A 66 -8.14 -15.15 5.16
N ALA A 67 -8.52 -16.41 5.26
CA ALA A 67 -9.92 -16.78 5.47
C ALA A 67 -10.51 -16.25 6.78
N HIS A 68 -9.73 -16.19 7.86
CA HIS A 68 -10.19 -15.66 9.15
C HIS A 68 -10.35 -14.14 9.11
N ALA A 69 -9.43 -13.42 8.45
CA ALA A 69 -9.56 -11.99 8.23
C ALA A 69 -10.77 -11.67 7.34
N ALA A 70 -10.96 -12.42 6.26
CA ALA A 70 -12.12 -12.29 5.37
C ALA A 70 -13.45 -12.51 6.11
N GLU A 71 -13.51 -13.49 7.02
CA GLU A 71 -14.73 -13.72 7.84
C GLU A 71 -15.00 -12.53 8.78
N HIS A 72 -13.96 -11.95 9.36
CA HIS A 72 -14.10 -10.73 10.16
C HIS A 72 -14.55 -9.55 9.30
N ALA A 73 -13.99 -9.39 8.11
CA ALA A 73 -14.32 -8.31 7.18
C ALA A 73 -15.80 -8.33 6.75
N ARG A 74 -16.42 -9.52 6.62
CA ARG A 74 -17.87 -9.67 6.29
C ARG A 74 -18.79 -9.00 7.29
N GLN A 75 -18.34 -8.74 8.50
CA GLN A 75 -19.12 -8.01 9.52
C GLN A 75 -19.15 -6.50 9.27
N HIS A 76 -18.26 -5.98 8.41
CA HIS A 76 -18.03 -4.55 8.22
C HIS A 76 -18.26 -4.09 6.78
N LEU A 77 -17.98 -4.97 5.80
CA LEU A 77 -18.04 -4.67 4.37
C LEU A 77 -19.34 -5.21 3.74
N ASP A 78 -19.68 -4.66 2.57
CA ASP A 78 -20.92 -5.05 1.87
C ASP A 78 -20.74 -6.37 1.12
N HIS A 79 -19.51 -6.66 0.68
CA HIS A 79 -19.15 -7.91 0.02
C HIS A 79 -17.69 -8.24 0.29
N VAL A 80 -17.34 -9.53 0.44
CA VAL A 80 -15.98 -9.98 0.66
C VAL A 80 -15.67 -11.24 -0.13
N VAL A 81 -14.68 -11.14 -1.00
CA VAL A 81 -14.12 -12.25 -1.76
C VAL A 81 -12.90 -12.80 -1.01
N CYS A 82 -12.99 -14.05 -0.55
CA CYS A 82 -11.87 -14.72 0.11
C CYS A 82 -11.03 -15.45 -0.94
N ALA A 83 -10.04 -14.76 -1.50
CA ALA A 83 -9.15 -15.31 -2.52
C ALA A 83 -7.89 -14.46 -2.66
N GLY A 84 -6.82 -15.04 -3.24
CA GLY A 84 -5.68 -14.27 -3.73
C GLY A 84 -6.05 -13.46 -4.97
N ILE A 85 -5.39 -12.32 -5.16
CA ILE A 85 -5.67 -11.41 -6.29
C ILE A 85 -5.57 -12.10 -7.66
N ASP A 86 -4.71 -13.11 -7.78
CA ASP A 86 -4.53 -13.88 -9.02
C ASP A 86 -5.73 -14.79 -9.35
N ASP A 87 -6.55 -15.13 -8.37
CA ASP A 87 -7.68 -16.06 -8.52
C ASP A 87 -9.03 -15.35 -8.66
N VAL A 88 -9.06 -14.03 -8.42
CA VAL A 88 -10.29 -13.22 -8.48
C VAL A 88 -10.65 -12.89 -9.94
N ASP A 89 -11.92 -13.07 -10.26
CA ASP A 89 -12.59 -12.45 -11.42
C ASP A 89 -13.67 -11.51 -10.90
N LEU A 90 -13.42 -10.20 -10.95
CA LEU A 90 -14.28 -9.22 -10.31
C LEU A 90 -15.73 -9.26 -10.86
N ALA A 91 -15.91 -9.54 -12.14
CA ALA A 91 -17.23 -9.62 -12.76
C ALA A 91 -18.03 -10.84 -12.26
N ARG A 92 -17.34 -11.94 -11.99
CA ARG A 92 -17.92 -13.17 -11.44
C ARG A 92 -18.12 -13.07 -9.93
N ASP A 93 -17.11 -12.58 -9.21
CA ASP A 93 -16.99 -12.71 -7.76
C ASP A 93 -17.64 -11.53 -7.00
N ALA A 94 -17.84 -10.39 -7.68
CA ALA A 94 -18.55 -9.22 -7.16
C ALA A 94 -19.51 -8.64 -8.21
N PRO A 95 -20.51 -9.42 -8.67
CA PRO A 95 -21.41 -8.98 -9.74
C PRO A 95 -22.28 -7.79 -9.29
N GLY A 96 -22.55 -6.88 -10.22
CA GLY A 96 -23.41 -5.72 -9.99
C GLY A 96 -22.74 -4.51 -9.36
N TYR A 97 -21.47 -4.59 -9.01
CA TYR A 97 -20.70 -3.44 -8.53
C TYR A 97 -19.92 -2.77 -9.66
N THR A 98 -19.99 -1.44 -9.70
CA THR A 98 -19.12 -0.61 -10.55
C THR A 98 -18.14 0.12 -9.67
N VAL A 99 -16.88 -0.29 -9.72
CA VAL A 99 -15.80 0.25 -8.87
C VAL A 99 -15.44 1.67 -9.29
N SER A 100 -15.41 2.58 -8.33
CA SER A 100 -15.02 3.98 -8.51
C SER A 100 -13.66 4.29 -7.88
N THR A 101 -13.33 3.58 -6.81
CA THR A 101 -12.04 3.73 -6.08
C THR A 101 -11.51 2.37 -5.68
N VAL A 102 -10.22 2.14 -5.93
CA VAL A 102 -9.48 0.95 -5.48
C VAL A 102 -8.49 1.34 -4.41
N LEU A 103 -8.39 0.53 -3.38
CA LEU A 103 -7.36 0.61 -2.34
C LEU A 103 -6.44 -0.61 -2.42
N LEU A 104 -5.13 -0.38 -2.28
CA LEU A 104 -4.06 -1.39 -2.15
C LEU A 104 -3.12 -0.91 -1.04
N LEU A 105 -3.53 -1.08 0.21
CA LEU A 105 -2.85 -0.47 1.36
C LEU A 105 -1.94 -1.50 2.04
N ASP A 106 -0.63 -1.37 1.81
CA ASP A 106 0.41 -2.32 2.23
C ASP A 106 0.12 -3.74 1.71
N VAL A 107 0.02 -3.84 0.39
CA VAL A 107 -0.31 -5.09 -0.33
C VAL A 107 0.77 -5.44 -1.34
N LEU A 108 1.25 -4.45 -2.12
CA LEU A 108 2.11 -4.69 -3.27
C LEU A 108 3.48 -5.26 -2.89
N GLU A 109 3.98 -4.95 -1.70
CA GLU A 109 5.21 -5.49 -1.14
C GLU A 109 5.14 -6.98 -0.79
N HIS A 110 3.93 -7.50 -0.59
CA HIS A 110 3.69 -8.92 -0.31
C HIS A 110 3.46 -9.75 -1.58
N ILE A 111 3.28 -9.12 -2.74
CA ILE A 111 2.99 -9.78 -4.01
C ILE A 111 4.29 -10.09 -4.75
N TYR A 112 4.49 -11.36 -5.15
CA TYR A 112 5.69 -11.77 -5.88
C TYR A 112 5.81 -11.09 -7.25
N ASP A 113 4.70 -10.92 -7.99
CA ASP A 113 4.63 -10.22 -9.27
C ASP A 113 3.61 -9.08 -9.21
N PRO A 114 3.97 -7.91 -8.63
CA PRO A 114 3.06 -6.78 -8.52
C PRO A 114 2.71 -6.14 -9.88
N TRP A 115 3.54 -6.31 -10.92
CA TRP A 115 3.21 -5.84 -12.28
C TRP A 115 2.00 -6.59 -12.82
N ARG A 116 2.03 -7.92 -12.75
CA ARG A 116 0.91 -8.75 -13.19
C ARG A 116 -0.35 -8.47 -12.37
N ALA A 117 -0.23 -8.33 -11.06
CA ALA A 117 -1.34 -8.00 -10.18
C ALA A 117 -1.99 -6.67 -10.57
N LEU A 118 -1.20 -5.61 -10.76
CA LEU A 118 -1.71 -4.30 -11.16
C LEU A 118 -2.29 -4.30 -12.58
N GLN A 119 -1.69 -5.03 -13.55
CA GLN A 119 -2.27 -5.19 -14.88
C GLN A 119 -3.65 -5.88 -14.82
N ARG A 120 -3.79 -6.87 -13.93
CA ARG A 120 -5.08 -7.53 -13.70
C ARG A 120 -6.10 -6.57 -13.11
N VAL A 121 -5.72 -5.79 -12.11
CA VAL A 121 -6.57 -4.73 -11.54
C VAL A 121 -6.98 -3.73 -12.61
N ALA A 122 -6.03 -3.24 -13.42
CA ALA A 122 -6.33 -2.31 -14.52
C ALA A 122 -7.36 -2.87 -15.51
N GLY A 123 -7.34 -4.18 -15.75
CA GLY A 123 -8.31 -4.89 -16.60
C GLY A 123 -9.74 -4.89 -16.05
N TRP A 124 -9.93 -4.71 -14.75
CA TRP A 124 -11.25 -4.62 -14.12
C TRP A 124 -11.86 -3.22 -14.13
N LEU A 125 -11.03 -2.19 -14.38
CA LEU A 125 -11.38 -0.80 -14.11
C LEU A 125 -11.78 -0.04 -15.37
N ALA A 126 -12.77 0.82 -15.22
CA ALA A 126 -13.04 1.86 -16.21
C ALA A 126 -11.90 2.91 -16.23
N PRO A 127 -11.72 3.63 -17.35
CA PRO A 127 -10.86 4.80 -17.38
C PRO A 127 -11.23 5.78 -16.25
N GLU A 128 -10.24 6.49 -15.72
CA GLU A 128 -10.37 7.46 -14.62
C GLU A 128 -10.77 6.88 -13.26
N THR A 129 -10.96 5.56 -13.13
CA THR A 129 -11.14 4.94 -11.81
C THR A 129 -9.92 5.25 -10.94
N ARG A 130 -10.17 5.75 -9.74
CA ARG A 130 -9.13 6.14 -8.79
C ARG A 130 -8.49 4.92 -8.15
N VAL A 131 -7.16 4.95 -8.01
CA VAL A 131 -6.41 3.94 -7.27
C VAL A 131 -5.53 4.64 -6.25
N LEU A 132 -5.70 4.26 -4.99
CA LEU A 132 -4.83 4.66 -3.88
C LEU A 132 -4.10 3.43 -3.37
N ALA A 133 -2.77 3.51 -3.30
CA ALA A 133 -1.97 2.45 -2.71
C ALA A 133 -0.95 3.03 -1.72
N SER A 134 -0.62 2.24 -0.70
CA SER A 134 0.53 2.53 0.16
C SER A 134 1.55 1.40 0.09
N VAL A 135 2.82 1.75 0.20
CA VAL A 135 3.93 0.79 0.30
C VAL A 135 5.02 1.33 1.20
N PRO A 136 5.77 0.46 1.92
CA PRO A 136 6.96 0.87 2.67
C PRO A 136 8.06 1.41 1.77
N ASN A 137 8.82 2.38 2.30
CA ASN A 137 9.94 2.99 1.62
C ASN A 137 11.26 2.35 2.06
N VAL A 138 11.88 1.55 1.20
CA VAL A 138 13.17 0.95 1.49
C VAL A 138 14.32 1.97 1.56
N ARG A 139 14.11 3.17 0.96
CA ARG A 139 15.08 4.29 1.03
C ARG A 139 15.02 5.06 2.35
N ASN A 140 14.21 4.63 3.31
CA ASN A 140 14.19 5.24 4.64
C ASN A 140 15.59 5.26 5.27
N LEU A 141 15.96 6.39 5.88
CA LEU A 141 17.30 6.64 6.41
C LEU A 141 17.75 5.59 7.44
N ALA A 142 16.84 5.11 8.29
CA ALA A 142 17.16 4.08 9.27
C ALA A 142 17.49 2.76 8.56
N THR A 143 16.71 2.35 7.59
CA THR A 143 16.94 1.14 6.77
C THR A 143 18.29 1.23 6.04
N LEU A 144 18.57 2.36 5.39
CA LEU A 144 19.84 2.58 4.70
C LEU A 144 21.02 2.57 5.65
N SER A 145 20.88 3.15 6.85
CA SER A 145 21.94 3.20 7.86
C SER A 145 22.27 1.82 8.40
N GLU A 146 21.28 0.99 8.68
CA GLU A 146 21.46 -0.40 9.10
C GLU A 146 22.15 -1.22 8.00
N LEU A 147 21.67 -1.10 6.75
CA LEU A 147 22.26 -1.79 5.61
C LEU A 147 23.71 -1.37 5.39
N ALA A 148 24.05 -0.07 5.47
CA ALA A 148 25.41 0.44 5.38
C ALA A 148 26.30 -0.02 6.55
N GLY A 149 25.68 -0.31 7.71
CA GLY A 149 26.33 -0.95 8.86
C GLY A 149 26.49 -2.47 8.75
N GLY A 150 26.09 -3.07 7.61
CA GLY A 150 26.18 -4.51 7.35
C GLY A 150 25.01 -5.32 7.93
N ARG A 151 23.87 -4.69 8.22
CA ARG A 151 22.70 -5.34 8.79
C ARG A 151 21.48 -5.23 7.87
N PHE A 152 20.77 -6.34 7.72
CA PHE A 152 19.48 -6.43 7.04
C PHE A 152 18.62 -7.40 7.83
N ASP A 153 18.17 -6.96 9.00
CA ASP A 153 17.47 -7.81 9.95
C ASP A 153 15.96 -7.75 9.69
N TYR A 154 15.37 -8.88 9.36
CA TYR A 154 13.93 -8.99 9.22
C TYR A 154 13.22 -8.78 10.57
N ALA A 155 12.11 -8.08 10.52
CA ALA A 155 11.27 -7.73 11.66
C ALA A 155 9.84 -8.29 11.51
N PRO A 156 9.05 -8.31 12.58
CA PRO A 156 7.65 -8.72 12.50
C PRO A 156 6.73 -7.67 11.83
N ASN A 157 7.23 -6.46 11.59
CA ASN A 157 6.51 -5.36 10.95
C ASN A 157 7.48 -4.29 10.46
N GLY A 158 6.96 -3.30 9.72
CA GLY A 158 7.73 -2.15 9.22
C GLY A 158 8.38 -2.41 7.86
N VAL A 159 9.38 -1.59 7.50
CA VAL A 159 9.99 -1.62 6.16
C VAL A 159 10.60 -2.99 5.83
N LEU A 160 11.23 -3.63 6.79
CA LEU A 160 11.85 -4.95 6.66
C LEU A 160 10.98 -6.06 7.29
N ASP A 161 9.66 -5.95 7.16
CA ASP A 161 8.75 -7.03 7.54
C ASP A 161 9.16 -8.32 6.84
N ILE A 162 9.19 -9.42 7.57
CA ILE A 162 9.66 -10.71 7.06
C ILE A 162 8.79 -11.27 5.93
N THR A 163 7.57 -10.78 5.80
CA THR A 163 6.63 -11.17 4.74
C THR A 163 6.78 -10.32 3.46
N HIS A 164 7.60 -9.26 3.50
CA HIS A 164 7.87 -8.44 2.33
C HIS A 164 8.79 -9.16 1.33
N VAL A 165 8.33 -9.31 0.12
CA VAL A 165 9.08 -9.93 -0.99
C VAL A 165 9.47 -8.90 -2.06
N ARG A 166 8.94 -7.66 -1.97
CA ARG A 166 9.27 -6.52 -2.83
C ARG A 166 9.55 -5.29 -1.99
N PHE A 167 10.48 -4.48 -2.48
CA PHE A 167 10.90 -3.24 -1.84
C PHE A 167 10.83 -2.09 -2.83
N PHE A 168 10.28 -0.96 -2.38
CA PHE A 168 10.01 0.18 -3.25
C PHE A 168 10.74 1.43 -2.79
N THR A 169 11.14 2.22 -3.77
CA THR A 169 11.48 3.64 -3.64
C THR A 169 10.41 4.47 -4.34
N ARG A 170 10.44 5.79 -4.19
CA ARG A 170 9.51 6.70 -4.91
C ARG A 170 9.50 6.43 -6.41
N SER A 171 10.68 6.33 -7.04
CA SER A 171 10.76 6.12 -8.48
C SER A 171 10.26 4.77 -8.92
N SER A 172 10.70 3.68 -8.27
CA SER A 172 10.28 2.33 -8.65
C SER A 172 8.78 2.09 -8.42
N LEU A 173 8.17 2.73 -7.42
CA LEU A 173 6.72 2.69 -7.22
C LEU A 173 5.98 3.42 -8.36
N ARG A 174 6.44 4.62 -8.74
CA ARG A 174 5.88 5.35 -9.87
C ARG A 174 5.97 4.53 -11.15
N ASP A 175 7.15 4.00 -11.46
CA ASP A 175 7.41 3.20 -12.66
C ASP A 175 6.51 1.97 -12.72
N LEU A 176 6.30 1.30 -11.59
CA LEU A 176 5.40 0.16 -11.48
C LEU A 176 3.97 0.51 -11.92
N PHE A 177 3.42 1.62 -11.43
CA PHE A 177 2.07 2.06 -11.79
C PHE A 177 1.98 2.50 -13.26
N GLU A 178 2.94 3.29 -13.74
CA GLU A 178 2.93 3.79 -15.12
C GLU A 178 3.07 2.68 -16.16
N GLN A 179 3.86 1.64 -15.86
CA GLN A 179 4.05 0.47 -16.72
C GLN A 179 2.84 -0.47 -16.75
N THR A 180 1.94 -0.37 -15.76
CA THR A 180 0.84 -1.33 -15.57
C THR A 180 -0.54 -0.77 -15.91
N GLY A 181 -0.60 0.39 -16.57
CA GLY A 181 -1.85 0.94 -17.09
C GLY A 181 -2.46 2.04 -16.23
N PHE A 182 -1.66 2.65 -15.35
CA PHE A 182 -2.12 3.76 -14.51
C PHE A 182 -1.40 5.06 -14.85
N GLU A 183 -2.05 6.18 -14.58
CA GLU A 183 -1.47 7.52 -14.62
C GLU A 183 -1.32 8.01 -13.17
N VAL A 184 -0.09 8.27 -12.75
CA VAL A 184 0.22 8.75 -11.40
C VAL A 184 -0.11 10.23 -11.30
N ARG A 185 -1.04 10.59 -10.42
CA ARG A 185 -1.48 11.97 -10.13
C ARG A 185 -0.78 12.58 -8.93
N GLY A 186 -0.40 11.76 -7.96
CA GLY A 186 0.31 12.17 -6.76
C GLY A 186 1.10 11.02 -6.15
N LEU A 187 2.16 11.34 -5.44
CA LEU A 187 2.93 10.39 -4.66
C LEU A 187 3.47 11.13 -3.43
N GLU A 188 2.82 10.89 -2.30
CA GLU A 188 3.06 11.61 -1.06
C GLU A 188 3.83 10.75 -0.05
N PRO A 189 4.90 11.28 0.55
CA PRO A 189 5.60 10.60 1.62
C PRO A 189 4.79 10.64 2.92
N LEU A 190 4.65 9.50 3.58
CA LEU A 190 4.18 9.45 4.96
C LEU A 190 5.37 9.46 5.89
N THR A 191 5.59 10.60 6.51
CA THR A 191 6.65 10.80 7.49
C THR A 191 6.10 10.73 8.90
N GLN A 192 6.86 10.16 9.83
CA GLN A 192 6.56 10.31 11.23
C GLN A 192 7.23 11.61 11.73
N PRO A 193 6.46 12.62 12.16
CA PRO A 193 7.00 13.93 12.55
C PRO A 193 8.10 13.86 13.64
N ALA A 194 8.04 12.83 14.50
CA ALA A 194 9.00 12.63 15.58
C ALA A 194 10.44 12.31 15.11
N PHE A 195 10.64 11.95 13.85
CA PHE A 195 11.95 11.60 13.29
C PHE A 195 12.57 12.72 12.45
N ILE A 196 11.83 13.78 12.18
CA ILE A 196 12.37 14.94 11.45
C ILE A 196 12.94 15.91 12.47
N ASP A 197 14.26 15.97 12.59
CA ASP A 197 14.92 17.04 13.35
C ASP A 197 14.54 18.40 12.72
N PRO A 198 13.86 19.30 13.47
CA PRO A 198 13.50 20.62 12.96
C PRO A 198 14.69 21.43 12.44
N ALA A 199 15.91 21.15 12.93
CA ALA A 199 17.15 21.80 12.46
C ALA A 199 17.54 21.36 11.02
N ILE A 200 17.06 20.22 10.56
CA ILE A 200 17.31 19.69 9.21
C ILE A 200 16.31 20.26 8.18
N VAL A 201 15.20 20.83 8.62
CA VAL A 201 14.11 21.40 7.79
C VAL A 201 14.55 22.65 6.99
N HIS A 202 15.81 23.03 7.04
CA HIS A 202 16.31 24.10 6.18
C HIS A 202 16.44 23.61 4.74
N ARG A 203 15.49 23.99 3.91
CA ARG A 203 15.24 23.74 2.47
C ARG A 203 16.44 23.98 1.54
N ARG A 204 17.66 23.70 1.98
CA ARG A 204 18.89 23.85 1.19
C ARG A 204 19.48 22.49 0.91
N PRO A 205 20.09 22.27 -0.27
CA PRO A 205 20.92 21.10 -0.50
C PRO A 205 21.92 20.93 0.66
N GLY A 206 22.06 19.70 1.13
CA GLY A 206 22.88 19.44 2.29
C GLY A 206 23.28 17.97 2.38
N ARG A 207 23.83 17.61 3.54
CA ARG A 207 24.30 16.26 3.83
C ARG A 207 23.75 15.81 5.19
N ILE A 208 23.27 14.59 5.25
CA ILE A 208 22.94 13.89 6.49
C ILE A 208 24.03 12.88 6.75
N GLU A 209 24.47 12.84 8.00
CA GLU A 209 25.44 11.86 8.47
C GLU A 209 24.76 10.97 9.51
N THR A 210 24.91 9.66 9.34
CA THR A 210 24.60 8.66 10.35
C THR A 210 25.93 8.02 10.81
N ARG A 211 25.87 7.10 11.77
CA ARG A 211 27.05 6.37 12.21
C ARG A 211 27.73 5.59 11.07
N SER A 212 26.95 5.08 10.11
CA SER A 212 27.43 4.16 9.07
C SER A 212 27.41 4.75 7.67
N LEU A 213 26.75 5.92 7.46
CA LEU A 213 26.44 6.42 6.13
C LEU A 213 26.38 7.95 6.11
N GLY A 214 26.93 8.56 5.06
CA GLY A 214 26.71 9.98 4.74
C GLY A 214 25.97 10.12 3.42
N ILE A 215 24.80 10.78 3.43
CA ILE A 215 23.94 10.97 2.26
C ILE A 215 23.87 12.46 1.92
N GLN A 216 24.11 12.79 0.65
CA GLN A 216 23.78 14.10 0.12
C GLN A 216 22.33 14.11 -0.39
N TYR A 217 21.56 15.13 0.00
CA TYR A 217 20.25 15.39 -0.53
C TYR A 217 20.27 16.69 -1.36
N ARG A 218 19.52 16.70 -2.46
CA ARG A 218 19.56 17.78 -3.46
C ARG A 218 18.40 18.74 -3.35
N SER A 219 17.28 18.27 -2.77
CA SER A 219 16.04 19.02 -2.63
C SER A 219 15.36 18.68 -1.31
N PHE A 220 14.31 19.44 -0.98
CA PHE A 220 13.46 19.14 0.16
C PHE A 220 12.71 17.80 -0.05
N GLU A 221 12.24 17.52 -1.26
CA GLU A 221 11.61 16.25 -1.62
C GLU A 221 12.56 15.05 -1.41
N ASP A 222 13.83 15.19 -1.82
CA ASP A 222 14.86 14.17 -1.62
C ASP A 222 15.14 13.92 -0.12
N LEU A 223 15.05 14.99 0.69
CA LEU A 223 15.13 14.91 2.14
C LEU A 223 13.91 14.22 2.75
N GLU A 224 12.69 14.60 2.34
CA GLU A 224 11.46 13.97 2.80
C GLU A 224 11.45 12.48 2.52
N ASP A 225 11.95 12.06 1.35
CA ASP A 225 12.08 10.65 0.99
C ASP A 225 12.97 9.86 1.94
N LEU A 226 14.02 10.47 2.49
CA LEU A 226 14.87 9.82 3.47
C LEU A 226 14.18 9.61 4.83
N TYR A 227 13.20 10.45 5.15
CA TYR A 227 12.43 10.34 6.39
C TYR A 227 11.08 9.64 6.23
N ALA A 228 10.61 9.46 5.00
CA ALA A 228 9.38 8.74 4.72
C ALA A 228 9.50 7.27 5.14
N LEU A 229 8.54 6.78 5.92
CA LEU A 229 8.41 5.35 6.20
C LEU A 229 7.65 4.62 5.09
N GLN A 230 6.70 5.31 4.49
CA GLN A 230 5.83 4.80 3.44
C GLN A 230 5.56 5.88 2.40
N TYR A 231 5.09 5.46 1.23
CA TYR A 231 4.49 6.34 0.24
C TYR A 231 3.02 6.01 0.08
N VAL A 232 2.20 7.04 -0.16
CA VAL A 232 0.86 6.89 -0.71
C VAL A 232 0.87 7.39 -2.14
N ILE A 233 0.48 6.54 -3.08
CA ILE A 233 0.33 6.88 -4.49
C ILE A 233 -1.16 7.06 -4.81
N ASP A 234 -1.49 8.16 -5.49
CA ASP A 234 -2.80 8.45 -6.07
C ASP A 234 -2.68 8.36 -7.59
N ALA A 235 -3.38 7.44 -8.19
CA ALA A 235 -3.33 7.17 -9.62
C ALA A 235 -4.72 7.05 -10.23
N ARG A 236 -4.77 7.13 -11.56
CA ARG A 236 -5.99 6.89 -12.35
C ARG A 236 -5.76 5.74 -13.31
N SER A 237 -6.75 4.86 -13.43
CA SER A 237 -6.75 3.83 -14.47
C SER A 237 -6.84 4.48 -15.85
N ARG A 238 -6.00 4.02 -16.77
CA ARG A 238 -6.13 4.36 -18.20
C ARG A 238 -7.22 3.52 -18.89
N GLY A 239 -7.82 2.56 -18.18
CA GLY A 239 -8.70 1.54 -18.73
C GLY A 239 -7.93 0.41 -19.39
N ALA A 240 -8.62 -0.69 -19.67
CA ALA A 240 -8.03 -1.77 -20.44
C ALA A 240 -7.53 -1.24 -21.79
N ALA A 241 -6.25 -1.46 -22.11
CA ALA A 241 -5.76 -1.16 -23.45
C ALA A 241 -6.66 -1.91 -24.45
N ARG A 242 -7.39 -1.18 -25.31
CA ARG A 242 -8.06 -1.82 -26.41
C ARG A 242 -6.98 -2.52 -27.21
N SER A 243 -6.95 -3.86 -27.18
CA SER A 243 -6.14 -4.62 -28.09
C SER A 243 -6.54 -4.17 -29.50
N SER A 244 -5.68 -3.40 -30.15
CA SER A 244 -5.77 -3.19 -31.58
C SER A 244 -5.56 -4.55 -32.23
N ALA A 245 -6.68 -5.16 -32.63
CA ALA A 245 -6.70 -6.35 -33.45
C ALA A 245 -6.05 -6.09 -34.82
#